data_3a62f1c31976201219330d44cde35078
#
_entry.id   3a62f1c31976201219330d44cde35078
#
_cell.length_a   1.000
_cell.length_b   1.000
_cell.length_c   1.000
_cell.angle_alpha   90.00
_cell.angle_beta   90.00
_cell.angle_gamma   90.00
#
_symmetry.space_group_name_H-M   'P 1'
#
loop_
_entity.id
_entity.type
_entity.pdbx_description
1 polymer ?
#
loop_
_entity_poly.entity_id
_entity_poly.type
_entity_poly.pdbx_seq_one_letter_code
_entity_poly.pdbx_strand_id
1 'polypeptide(L)'
;MNEPSKGGAKTVKLAERRVFSQSFKPLYQEGMGLVEQAAEYLDGKGRAEAKKLSRLAATLYAAESMRLTTRLMQVASWLLLQRAANSGEMTRDQVASEKSKVRLDTASAHDDAAGWGELPADFLDLVTRSLRLQALVRRMDDEIYGAGAVLDMQPVARRTNPVSDQISLLNTAFARG
;
A
#
# COMPACT_ATOMS: atom_id res chain seq x y z
N MET A 1 -18.43 -2.15 -44.01
CA MET A 1 -18.11 -1.33 -42.82
C MET A 1 -17.84 -2.26 -41.64
N ASN A 2 -16.57 -2.49 -41.32
CA ASN A 2 -16.17 -3.31 -40.17
C ASN A 2 -15.70 -2.38 -39.06
N GLU A 3 -16.42 -2.35 -37.96
CA GLU A 3 -15.98 -1.69 -36.73
C GLU A 3 -14.87 -2.48 -36.10
N PRO A 4 -13.71 -1.85 -35.73
CA PRO A 4 -12.66 -2.54 -35.01
C PRO A 4 -13.07 -2.71 -33.54
N SER A 5 -13.07 -3.96 -33.12
CA SER A 5 -13.30 -4.47 -31.77
C SER A 5 -12.55 -3.68 -30.69
N LYS A 6 -13.30 -2.93 -29.85
CA LYS A 6 -12.83 -2.26 -28.62
C LYS A 6 -12.63 -3.25 -27.42
N GLY A 7 -12.41 -4.54 -27.69
CA GLY A 7 -12.41 -5.59 -26.67
C GLY A 7 -11.11 -5.71 -25.83
N GLY A 8 -9.95 -5.29 -26.35
CA GLY A 8 -8.65 -5.61 -25.75
C GLY A 8 -8.34 -4.87 -24.43
N ALA A 9 -8.65 -3.58 -24.36
CA ALA A 9 -8.32 -2.75 -23.19
C ALA A 9 -9.16 -3.07 -21.94
N LYS A 10 -10.38 -3.59 -22.12
CA LYS A 10 -11.26 -3.97 -21.00
C LYS A 10 -10.88 -5.30 -20.38
N THR A 11 -10.34 -6.22 -21.18
CA THR A 11 -9.96 -7.57 -20.74
C THR A 11 -8.69 -7.54 -19.87
N VAL A 12 -7.69 -6.73 -20.24
CA VAL A 12 -6.45 -6.56 -19.47
C VAL A 12 -6.76 -5.93 -18.09
N LYS A 13 -7.58 -4.86 -18.05
CA LYS A 13 -7.98 -4.22 -16.77
C LYS A 13 -8.78 -5.15 -15.84
N LEU A 14 -9.53 -6.10 -16.36
CA LEU A 14 -10.27 -7.08 -15.56
C LEU A 14 -9.36 -8.19 -15.02
N ALA A 15 -8.36 -8.62 -15.79
CA ALA A 15 -7.37 -9.61 -15.35
C ALA A 15 -6.45 -9.02 -14.26
N GLU A 16 -5.97 -7.79 -14.42
CA GLU A 16 -5.22 -7.06 -13.39
C GLU A 16 -6.06 -6.87 -12.12
N ARG A 17 -7.34 -6.51 -12.23
CA ARG A 17 -8.24 -6.43 -11.07
C ARG A 17 -8.43 -7.76 -10.36
N ARG A 18 -8.48 -8.89 -11.08
CA ARG A 18 -8.61 -10.23 -10.48
C ARG A 18 -7.34 -10.66 -9.76
N VAL A 19 -6.17 -10.44 -10.34
CA VAL A 19 -4.88 -10.75 -9.73
C VAL A 19 -4.68 -9.90 -8.47
N PHE A 20 -5.01 -8.60 -8.54
CA PHE A 20 -4.96 -7.70 -7.38
C PHE A 20 -5.94 -8.12 -6.28
N SER A 21 -7.15 -8.54 -6.62
CA SER A 21 -8.14 -9.02 -5.65
C SER A 21 -7.74 -10.33 -4.95
N GLN A 22 -7.06 -11.25 -5.64
CA GLN A 22 -6.62 -12.52 -5.06
C GLN A 22 -5.42 -12.38 -4.14
N SER A 23 -4.44 -11.54 -4.48
CA SER A 23 -3.28 -11.24 -3.62
C SER A 23 -3.65 -10.29 -2.46
N PHE A 24 -4.68 -9.47 -2.61
CA PHE A 24 -5.13 -8.54 -1.60
C PHE A 24 -5.82 -9.22 -0.41
N LYS A 25 -6.59 -10.28 -0.65
CA LYS A 25 -7.35 -10.96 0.42
C LYS A 25 -6.46 -11.48 1.56
N PRO A 26 -5.36 -12.20 1.31
CA PRO A 26 -4.43 -12.60 2.38
C PRO A 26 -3.83 -11.42 3.13
N LEU A 27 -3.43 -10.36 2.42
CA LEU A 27 -2.89 -9.15 3.03
C LEU A 27 -3.91 -8.47 3.95
N TYR A 28 -5.16 -8.37 3.51
CA TYR A 28 -6.25 -7.82 4.32
C TYR A 28 -6.47 -8.64 5.59
N GLN A 29 -6.49 -9.96 5.48
CA GLN A 29 -6.65 -10.88 6.62
C GLN A 29 -5.47 -10.77 7.60
N GLU A 30 -4.24 -10.72 7.10
CA GLU A 30 -3.04 -10.53 7.91
C GLU A 30 -3.08 -9.18 8.65
N GLY A 31 -3.43 -8.11 7.94
CA GLY A 31 -3.49 -6.77 8.52
C GLY A 31 -4.54 -6.65 9.62
N MET A 32 -5.76 -7.09 9.36
CA MET A 32 -6.83 -7.04 10.35
C MET A 32 -6.54 -7.97 11.54
N GLY A 33 -5.99 -9.16 11.29
CA GLY A 33 -5.57 -10.07 12.36
C GLY A 33 -4.46 -9.48 13.24
N LEU A 34 -3.53 -8.72 12.68
CA LEU A 34 -2.50 -8.03 13.46
C LEU A 34 -3.07 -6.89 14.30
N VAL A 35 -4.08 -6.17 13.80
CA VAL A 35 -4.82 -5.15 14.58
C VAL A 35 -5.48 -5.79 15.81
N GLU A 36 -6.18 -6.91 15.63
CA GLU A 36 -6.83 -7.65 16.71
C GLU A 36 -5.83 -8.15 17.74
N GLN A 37 -4.74 -8.79 17.30
CA GLN A 37 -3.67 -9.28 18.18
C GLN A 37 -3.02 -8.16 18.99
N ALA A 38 -2.76 -7.02 18.37
CA ALA A 38 -2.18 -5.87 19.06
C ALA A 38 -3.14 -5.29 20.08
N ALA A 39 -4.43 -5.18 19.79
CA ALA A 39 -5.44 -4.71 20.72
C ALA A 39 -5.56 -5.64 21.93
N GLU A 40 -5.67 -6.95 21.69
CA GLU A 40 -5.72 -7.97 22.75
C GLU A 40 -4.48 -7.94 23.65
N TYR A 41 -3.29 -7.85 23.04
CA TYR A 41 -2.05 -7.78 23.77
C TYR A 41 -1.97 -6.51 24.65
N LEU A 42 -2.25 -5.34 24.09
CA LEU A 42 -2.14 -4.06 24.78
C LEU A 42 -3.16 -3.94 25.93
N ASP A 43 -4.36 -4.49 25.79
CA ASP A 43 -5.37 -4.47 26.84
C ASP A 43 -5.18 -5.56 27.91
N GLY A 44 -4.51 -6.66 27.56
CA GLY A 44 -4.29 -7.82 28.40
C GLY A 44 -2.86 -7.92 28.94
N LYS A 45 -2.12 -8.87 28.37
CA LYS A 45 -0.77 -9.26 28.77
C LYS A 45 0.20 -8.08 28.78
N GLY A 46 0.18 -7.23 27.75
CA GLY A 46 1.08 -6.09 27.64
C GLY A 46 0.93 -5.08 28.76
N ARG A 47 -0.30 -4.84 29.22
CA ARG A 47 -0.57 -3.99 30.40
C ARG A 47 0.04 -4.55 31.69
N ALA A 48 0.02 -5.86 31.87
CA ALA A 48 0.61 -6.52 33.02
C ALA A 48 2.16 -6.50 32.95
N GLU A 49 2.73 -6.70 31.77
CA GLU A 49 4.18 -6.66 31.54
C GLU A 49 4.73 -5.25 31.70
N ALA A 50 4.04 -4.23 31.20
CA ALA A 50 4.43 -2.83 31.32
C ALA A 50 4.64 -2.38 32.79
N LYS A 51 3.86 -2.93 33.73
CA LYS A 51 3.98 -2.61 35.15
C LYS A 51 5.29 -3.09 35.78
N LYS A 52 6.00 -4.03 35.13
CA LYS A 52 7.26 -4.62 35.62
C LYS A 52 8.49 -3.92 35.03
N LEU A 53 8.30 -3.05 34.06
CA LEU A 53 9.37 -2.33 33.37
C LEU A 53 10.00 -1.27 34.29
N SER A 54 11.28 -0.97 34.09
CA SER A 54 11.90 0.23 34.65
C SER A 54 11.16 1.48 34.20
N ARG A 55 11.28 2.58 34.92
CA ARG A 55 10.64 3.85 34.56
C ARG A 55 10.99 4.29 33.13
N LEU A 56 12.22 4.09 32.73
CA LEU A 56 12.70 4.44 31.39
C LEU A 56 12.04 3.57 30.33
N ALA A 57 12.09 2.25 30.50
CA ALA A 57 11.48 1.29 29.60
C ALA A 57 9.94 1.42 29.53
N ALA A 58 9.28 1.74 30.64
CA ALA A 58 7.84 1.99 30.70
C ALA A 58 7.45 3.22 29.87
N THR A 59 8.27 4.29 29.92
CA THR A 59 8.05 5.48 29.09
C THR A 59 8.20 5.16 27.61
N LEU A 60 9.24 4.40 27.24
CA LEU A 60 9.47 3.95 25.88
C LEU A 60 8.34 3.02 25.39
N TYR A 61 7.92 2.06 26.23
CA TYR A 61 6.79 1.17 25.95
C TYR A 61 5.50 1.94 25.66
N ALA A 62 5.18 2.96 26.45
CA ALA A 62 4.01 3.79 26.23
C ALA A 62 4.09 4.54 24.88
N ALA A 63 5.24 5.14 24.58
CA ALA A 63 5.45 5.84 23.32
C ALA A 63 5.36 4.89 22.10
N GLU A 64 5.99 3.71 22.19
CA GLU A 64 5.95 2.70 21.12
C GLU A 64 4.56 2.08 20.97
N SER A 65 3.79 1.90 22.05
CA SER A 65 2.40 1.44 22.00
C SER A 65 1.51 2.44 21.21
N MET A 66 1.71 3.73 21.43
CA MET A 66 1.00 4.76 20.64
C MET A 66 1.41 4.73 19.16
N ARG A 67 2.70 4.57 18.84
CA ARG A 67 3.20 4.44 17.47
C ARG A 67 2.68 3.19 16.80
N LEU A 68 2.69 2.05 17.48
CA LEU A 68 2.13 0.78 17.02
C LEU A 68 0.65 0.93 16.67
N THR A 69 -0.15 1.49 17.58
CA THR A 69 -1.59 1.70 17.37
C THR A 69 -1.84 2.64 16.19
N THR A 70 -1.13 3.76 16.11
CA THR A 70 -1.27 4.72 15.00
C THR A 70 -0.92 4.06 13.67
N ARG A 71 0.19 3.32 13.60
CA ARG A 71 0.62 2.59 12.41
C ARG A 71 -0.42 1.58 11.94
N LEU A 72 -0.94 0.78 12.87
CA LEU A 72 -1.96 -0.23 12.56
C LEU A 72 -3.28 0.40 12.13
N MET A 73 -3.70 1.52 12.72
CA MET A 73 -4.88 2.26 12.26
C MET A 73 -4.71 2.81 10.86
N GLN A 74 -3.54 3.33 10.51
CA GLN A 74 -3.24 3.83 9.16
C GLN A 74 -3.25 2.69 8.14
N VAL A 75 -2.62 1.58 8.45
CA VAL A 75 -2.61 0.38 7.59
C VAL A 75 -4.03 -0.16 7.42
N ALA A 76 -4.81 -0.29 8.50
CA ALA A 76 -6.21 -0.74 8.44
C ALA A 76 -7.08 0.20 7.59
N SER A 77 -6.91 1.51 7.72
CA SER A 77 -7.63 2.49 6.90
C SER A 77 -7.32 2.32 5.42
N TRP A 78 -6.06 2.15 5.06
CA TRP A 78 -5.66 1.88 3.66
C TRP A 78 -6.25 0.57 3.14
N LEU A 79 -6.18 -0.50 3.94
CA LEU A 79 -6.75 -1.81 3.57
C LEU A 79 -8.27 -1.74 3.36
N LEU A 80 -8.99 -1.01 4.20
CA LEU A 80 -10.44 -0.82 4.06
C LEU A 80 -10.78 -0.02 2.79
N LEU A 81 -10.05 1.06 2.50
CA LEU A 81 -10.22 1.83 1.27
C LEU A 81 -9.96 0.97 0.02
N GLN A 82 -8.89 0.17 0.04
CA GLN A 82 -8.59 -0.72 -1.07
C GLN A 82 -9.64 -1.82 -1.25
N ARG A 83 -10.18 -2.35 -0.15
CA ARG A 83 -11.30 -3.29 -0.18
C ARG A 83 -12.53 -2.66 -0.83
N ALA A 84 -12.89 -1.42 -0.44
CA ALA A 84 -14.01 -0.69 -1.03
C ALA A 84 -13.82 -0.44 -2.54
N ALA A 85 -12.60 -0.15 -2.99
CA ALA A 85 -12.28 -0.06 -4.41
C ALA A 85 -12.45 -1.40 -5.13
N ASN A 86 -11.96 -2.49 -4.53
CA ASN A 86 -12.03 -3.83 -5.12
C ASN A 86 -13.46 -4.37 -5.20
N SER A 87 -14.31 -4.05 -4.22
CA SER A 87 -15.75 -4.40 -4.22
C SER A 87 -16.59 -3.50 -5.12
N GLY A 88 -16.04 -2.39 -5.60
CA GLY A 88 -16.77 -1.41 -6.42
C GLY A 88 -17.67 -0.46 -5.61
N GLU A 89 -17.56 -0.46 -4.30
CA GLU A 89 -18.26 0.49 -3.39
C GLU A 89 -17.72 1.92 -3.54
N MET A 90 -16.46 2.06 -3.89
CA MET A 90 -15.80 3.34 -4.16
C MET A 90 -15.11 3.33 -5.51
N THR A 91 -15.14 4.48 -6.20
CA THR A 91 -14.35 4.69 -7.42
C THR A 91 -12.87 4.88 -7.07
N ARG A 92 -11.97 4.68 -8.05
CA ARG A 92 -10.53 4.93 -7.85
C ARG A 92 -10.24 6.38 -7.43
N ASP A 93 -10.96 7.34 -7.99
CA ASP A 93 -10.78 8.77 -7.66
C ASP A 93 -11.22 9.08 -6.23
N GLN A 94 -12.33 8.48 -5.78
CA GLN A 94 -12.77 8.58 -4.39
C GLN A 94 -11.75 7.98 -3.44
N VAL A 95 -11.24 6.78 -3.74
CA VAL A 95 -10.19 6.14 -2.94
C VAL A 95 -8.91 6.97 -2.92
N ALA A 96 -8.46 7.50 -4.06
CA ALA A 96 -7.29 8.36 -4.14
C ALA A 96 -7.44 9.63 -3.29
N SER A 97 -8.63 10.23 -3.27
CA SER A 97 -8.94 11.38 -2.42
C SER A 97 -8.90 11.03 -0.93
N GLU A 98 -9.55 9.93 -0.53
CA GLU A 98 -9.57 9.52 0.89
C GLU A 98 -8.21 9.02 1.38
N LYS A 99 -7.46 8.26 0.54
CA LYS A 99 -6.13 7.80 0.91
C LYS A 99 -5.12 8.93 1.12
N SER A 100 -5.31 10.09 0.49
CA SER A 100 -4.43 11.25 0.70
C SER A 100 -4.42 11.72 2.17
N LYS A 101 -5.44 11.36 2.93
CA LYS A 101 -5.56 11.62 4.37
C LYS A 101 -4.87 10.55 5.22
N VAL A 102 -4.51 9.40 4.64
CA VAL A 102 -3.87 8.28 5.33
C VAL A 102 -2.36 8.38 5.17
N ARG A 103 -1.64 8.49 6.29
CA ARG A 103 -0.18 8.52 6.32
C ARG A 103 0.34 7.10 6.58
N LEU A 104 1.34 6.67 5.82
CA LEU A 104 1.95 5.34 5.95
C LEU A 104 3.44 5.46 6.32
N ASP A 105 3.76 6.41 7.21
CA ASP A 105 5.13 6.80 7.54
C ASP A 105 5.43 6.81 9.05
N THR A 106 4.58 6.18 9.87
CA THR A 106 4.81 6.13 11.31
C THR A 106 6.01 5.25 11.65
N ALA A 107 7.12 5.89 12.04
CA ALA A 107 8.34 5.22 12.43
C ALA A 107 8.27 4.68 13.86
N SER A 108 9.17 3.75 14.18
CA SER A 108 9.48 3.28 15.54
C SER A 108 10.73 3.97 16.07
N ALA A 109 10.98 3.89 17.36
CA ALA A 109 12.29 4.23 17.91
C ALA A 109 13.35 3.25 17.39
N HIS A 110 14.61 3.67 17.39
CA HIS A 110 15.72 2.78 17.07
C HIS A 110 15.88 1.72 18.18
N ASP A 111 16.39 0.57 17.80
CA ASP A 111 16.66 -0.55 18.71
C ASP A 111 17.80 -0.29 19.72
N ASP A 112 18.60 0.75 19.48
CA ASP A 112 19.60 1.29 20.41
C ASP A 112 19.01 2.29 21.43
N ALA A 113 17.71 2.59 21.33
CA ALA A 113 17.06 3.50 22.28
C ALA A 113 17.16 2.97 23.72
N ALA A 114 17.43 3.87 24.65
CA ALA A 114 17.52 3.52 26.05
C ALA A 114 16.23 2.86 26.56
N GLY A 115 16.35 1.67 27.15
CA GLY A 115 15.24 0.85 27.62
C GLY A 115 14.65 -0.11 26.56
N TRP A 116 15.13 -0.10 25.33
CA TRP A 116 14.62 -0.98 24.27
C TRP A 116 14.78 -2.47 24.62
N GLY A 117 15.95 -2.85 25.15
CA GLY A 117 16.25 -4.23 25.55
C GLY A 117 15.42 -4.76 26.73
N GLU A 118 14.70 -3.89 27.45
CA GLU A 118 13.78 -4.28 28.52
C GLU A 118 12.35 -4.53 28.01
N LEU A 119 12.03 -4.13 26.77
CA LEU A 119 10.68 -4.26 26.21
C LEU A 119 10.32 -5.75 26.06
N PRO A 120 9.04 -6.11 26.32
CA PRO A 120 8.59 -7.49 26.18
C PRO A 120 8.79 -8.04 24.76
N ALA A 121 9.22 -9.28 24.65
CA ALA A 121 9.49 -9.92 23.36
C ALA A 121 8.25 -9.98 22.46
N ASP A 122 7.08 -10.29 23.02
CA ASP A 122 5.81 -10.30 22.27
C ASP A 122 5.44 -8.92 21.75
N PHE A 123 5.74 -7.87 22.51
CA PHE A 123 5.55 -6.49 22.09
C PHE A 123 6.47 -6.13 20.90
N LEU A 124 7.75 -6.49 20.99
CA LEU A 124 8.72 -6.27 19.93
C LEU A 124 8.37 -7.03 18.63
N ASP A 125 7.80 -8.24 18.77
CA ASP A 125 7.27 -8.98 17.61
C ASP A 125 6.14 -8.22 16.92
N LEU A 126 5.16 -7.73 17.68
CA LEU A 126 4.05 -6.93 17.14
C LEU A 126 4.57 -5.66 16.45
N VAL A 127 5.52 -4.95 17.05
CA VAL A 127 6.15 -3.77 16.45
C VAL A 127 6.83 -4.13 15.12
N THR A 128 7.63 -5.19 15.11
CA THR A 128 8.37 -5.64 13.91
C THR A 128 7.43 -6.04 12.78
N ARG A 129 6.40 -6.82 13.09
CA ARG A 129 5.39 -7.25 12.11
C ARG A 129 4.60 -6.07 11.55
N SER A 130 4.25 -5.10 12.41
CA SER A 130 3.54 -3.90 11.97
C SER A 130 4.39 -3.01 11.03
N LEU A 131 5.70 -2.92 11.26
CA LEU A 131 6.62 -2.19 10.39
C LEU A 131 6.75 -2.88 9.01
N ARG A 132 6.86 -4.21 8.99
CA ARG A 132 6.91 -4.99 7.74
C ARG A 132 5.62 -4.83 6.94
N LEU A 133 4.47 -4.89 7.61
CA LEU A 133 3.17 -4.72 6.99
C LEU A 133 3.00 -3.30 6.42
N GLN A 134 3.39 -2.26 7.19
CA GLN A 134 3.39 -0.88 6.72
C GLN A 134 4.27 -0.70 5.47
N ALA A 135 5.47 -1.27 5.47
CA ALA A 135 6.38 -1.20 4.32
C ALA A 135 5.80 -1.87 3.07
N LEU A 136 5.13 -3.03 3.25
CA LEU A 136 4.46 -3.73 2.16
C LEU A 136 3.28 -2.92 1.60
N VAL A 137 2.42 -2.41 2.47
CA VAL A 137 1.26 -1.57 2.09
C VAL A 137 1.73 -0.29 1.39
N ARG A 138 2.77 0.37 1.89
CA ARG A 138 3.36 1.55 1.27
C ARG A 138 3.86 1.27 -0.15
N ARG A 139 4.57 0.16 -0.34
CA ARG A 139 5.03 -0.24 -1.68
C ARG A 139 3.85 -0.49 -2.63
N MET A 140 2.80 -1.16 -2.17
CA MET A 140 1.59 -1.35 -2.97
C MET A 140 0.89 -0.03 -3.28
N ASP A 141 0.86 0.89 -2.34
CA ASP A 141 0.32 2.24 -2.55
C ASP A 141 1.08 3.00 -3.64
N ASP A 142 2.41 2.95 -3.59
CA ASP A 142 3.27 3.55 -4.60
C ASP A 142 3.08 2.92 -5.99
N GLU A 143 2.90 1.59 -6.06
CA GLU A 143 2.63 0.87 -7.31
C GLU A 143 1.26 1.23 -7.91
N ILE A 144 0.23 1.38 -7.08
CA ILE A 144 -1.16 1.63 -7.52
C ILE A 144 -1.39 3.11 -7.84
N TYR A 145 -0.84 4.01 -7.02
CA TYR A 145 -1.17 5.44 -7.02
C TYR A 145 0.04 6.36 -7.19
N GLY A 146 1.25 5.80 -7.29
CA GLY A 146 2.48 6.58 -7.49
C GLY A 146 2.58 7.22 -8.87
N ALA A 147 3.63 8.01 -9.08
CA ALA A 147 3.86 8.76 -10.32
C ALA A 147 3.91 7.88 -11.59
N GLY A 148 4.27 6.59 -11.46
CA GLY A 148 4.22 5.63 -12.55
C GLY A 148 2.80 5.27 -13.01
N ALA A 149 1.83 5.28 -12.11
CA ALA A 149 0.42 5.03 -12.43
C ALA A 149 -0.23 6.24 -13.13
N VAL A 150 0.26 7.45 -12.87
CA VAL A 150 -0.22 8.69 -13.52
C VAL A 150 0.22 8.75 -14.99
N LEU A 151 1.36 8.16 -15.34
CA LEU A 151 1.82 8.07 -16.73
C LEU A 151 0.95 7.15 -17.60
N ASP A 152 0.30 6.16 -16.97
CA ASP A 152 -0.64 5.26 -17.65
C ASP A 152 -2.05 5.88 -17.81
N MET A 153 -2.35 6.97 -17.09
CA MET A 153 -3.62 7.72 -17.18
C MET A 153 -3.56 8.93 -18.12
N GLN A 154 -2.39 9.32 -18.62
CA GLN A 154 -2.35 10.29 -19.69
C GLN A 154 -2.98 9.64 -20.93
N PRO A 155 -3.94 10.31 -21.62
CA PRO A 155 -4.41 9.84 -22.91
C PRO A 155 -3.14 9.74 -23.76
N VAL A 156 -2.88 8.55 -24.27
CA VAL A 156 -1.75 8.25 -25.14
C VAL A 156 -1.79 9.30 -26.25
N ALA A 157 -1.07 10.42 -26.07
CA ALA A 157 -0.67 11.23 -27.20
C ALA A 157 0.01 10.21 -28.12
N ARG A 158 -0.61 10.01 -29.29
CA ARG A 158 -0.22 9.02 -30.28
C ARG A 158 1.30 8.82 -30.23
N ARG A 159 1.74 7.69 -29.64
CA ARG A 159 3.09 7.20 -29.91
C ARG A 159 3.10 7.03 -31.42
N THR A 160 3.71 7.96 -32.11
CA THR A 160 4.03 7.82 -33.52
C THR A 160 4.77 6.49 -33.62
N ASN A 161 4.15 5.55 -34.33
CA ASN A 161 4.74 4.24 -34.53
C ASN A 161 6.05 4.50 -35.30
N PRO A 162 7.25 4.17 -34.76
CA PRO A 162 8.52 4.46 -35.43
C PRO A 162 8.59 3.83 -36.84
N VAL A 163 7.80 2.78 -37.09
CA VAL A 163 7.66 2.17 -38.42
C VAL A 163 6.86 3.08 -39.35
N SER A 164 5.85 3.80 -38.87
CA SER A 164 5.05 4.77 -39.64
C SER A 164 5.91 5.97 -40.08
N ASP A 165 6.78 6.44 -39.21
CA ASP A 165 7.71 7.53 -39.52
C ASP A 165 8.76 7.10 -40.55
N GLN A 166 9.28 5.87 -40.47
CA GLN A 166 10.18 5.27 -41.46
C GLN A 166 9.50 5.10 -42.83
N ILE A 167 8.27 4.64 -42.86
CA ILE A 167 7.48 4.52 -44.10
C ILE A 167 7.25 5.88 -44.73
N SER A 168 6.94 6.92 -43.95
CA SER A 168 6.77 8.28 -44.42
C SER A 168 8.08 8.86 -45.02
N LEU A 169 9.22 8.60 -44.39
CA LEU A 169 10.54 8.98 -44.88
C LEU A 169 10.89 8.29 -46.22
N LEU A 170 10.62 6.99 -46.31
CA LEU A 170 10.82 6.23 -47.57
C LEU A 170 9.94 6.75 -48.68
N ASN A 171 8.64 6.96 -48.45
CA ASN A 171 7.75 7.51 -49.42
C ASN A 171 8.16 8.91 -49.91
N THR A 172 8.71 9.75 -49.03
CA THR A 172 9.23 11.07 -49.40
C THR A 172 10.51 10.99 -50.21
N ALA A 173 11.38 10.00 -49.94
CA ALA A 173 12.58 9.76 -50.69
C ALA A 173 12.31 9.24 -52.12
N PHE A 174 11.32 8.38 -52.30
CA PHE A 174 10.93 7.82 -53.59
C PHE A 174 10.02 8.70 -54.41
N ALA A 175 9.36 9.71 -53.81
CA ALA A 175 8.50 10.67 -54.55
C ALA A 175 9.29 11.78 -55.23
N ARG A 176 10.61 11.84 -55.09
CA ARG A 176 11.51 12.83 -55.72
C ARG A 176 12.41 12.27 -56.84
N GLY A 177 12.07 11.09 -57.35
CA GLY A 177 12.75 10.46 -58.50
C GLY A 177 11.93 10.58 -59.80
#